data_32cf8ffba40e3152ea9ff0d917357fbf
#
_entry.id   32cf8ffba40e3152ea9ff0d917357fbf
#
_cell.length_a   1.000
_cell.length_b   1.000
_cell.length_c   1.000
_cell.angle_alpha   90.00
_cell.angle_beta   90.00
_cell.angle_gamma   90.00
#
_symmetry.space_group_name_H-M   'P 1'
#
loop_
_entity.id
_entity.type
_entity.pdbx_description
1 polymer ?
#
loop_
_entity_poly.entity_id
_entity_poly.type
_entity_poly.pdbx_seq_one_letter_code
_entity_poly.pdbx_strand_id
1 'polypeptide(L)'
;MKNYLLSVYQPEGTPPPADVLEKIMAELGALRDEMRAAGAWVFSGGLNAPSTATVLRFDRGDMLMTDGPFAEGKEYLGGFTIVRAPDLDSALEWGRRLAQVVTLPIEVRPFVDEAGD
;
A
#
# COMPACT_ATOMS: atom_id res chain seq x y z
N MET A 1 -14.24 0.96 15.37
CA MET A 1 -12.98 0.65 14.67
C MET A 1 -12.81 1.58 13.47
N LYS A 2 -11.60 1.98 13.21
CA LYS A 2 -11.28 2.86 12.09
C LYS A 2 -10.46 2.10 11.05
N ASN A 3 -10.51 2.60 9.82
CA ASN A 3 -9.71 2.06 8.72
C ASN A 3 -8.46 2.91 8.51
N TYR A 4 -7.36 2.24 8.20
CA TYR A 4 -6.08 2.89 7.94
C TYR A 4 -5.49 2.34 6.65
N LEU A 5 -4.87 3.22 5.86
CA LEU A 5 -4.18 2.84 4.65
C LEU A 5 -2.68 2.74 4.95
N LEU A 6 -2.12 1.57 4.69
CA LEU A 6 -0.69 1.32 4.81
C LEU A 6 -0.13 1.26 3.39
N SER A 7 0.57 2.31 2.98
CA SER A 7 1.10 2.44 1.62
C SER A 7 2.57 2.04 1.59
N VAL A 8 2.93 1.18 0.64
CA VAL A 8 4.31 0.74 0.45
C VAL A 8 4.94 1.55 -0.68
N TYR A 9 6.03 2.25 -0.37
CA TYR A 9 6.73 3.05 -1.37
C TYR A 9 8.00 2.32 -1.82
N GLN A 10 8.11 2.10 -3.13
CA GLN A 10 9.22 1.39 -3.73
C GLN A 10 10.15 2.35 -4.45
N PRO A 11 11.48 2.17 -4.32
CA PRO A 11 12.42 2.94 -5.12
C PRO A 11 12.45 2.42 -6.55
N GLU A 12 12.82 3.29 -7.49
CA GLU A 12 13.16 2.83 -8.84
C GLU A 12 14.40 1.96 -8.78
N GLY A 13 14.48 0.99 -9.67
CA GLY A 13 15.65 0.16 -9.81
C GLY A 13 15.33 -1.31 -10.00
N THR A 14 16.37 -2.10 -9.86
CA THR A 14 16.30 -3.55 -10.06
C THR A 14 15.56 -4.21 -8.90
N PRO A 15 14.60 -5.10 -9.18
CA PRO A 15 13.94 -5.85 -8.12
C PRO A 15 14.93 -6.75 -7.39
N PRO A 16 14.64 -7.15 -6.14
CA PRO A 16 15.51 -8.06 -5.41
C PRO A 16 15.62 -9.41 -6.12
N PRO A 17 16.68 -10.17 -5.84
CA PRO A 17 16.81 -11.53 -6.39
C PRO A 17 15.60 -12.40 -6.09
N ALA A 18 15.35 -13.39 -6.95
CA ALA A 18 14.16 -14.23 -6.85
C ALA A 18 14.01 -14.93 -5.51
N ASP A 19 15.10 -15.38 -4.91
CA ASP A 19 15.07 -16.07 -3.61
C ASP A 19 14.70 -15.11 -2.47
N VAL A 20 15.19 -13.88 -2.53
CA VAL A 20 14.82 -12.82 -1.57
C VAL A 20 13.36 -12.47 -1.71
N LEU A 21 12.89 -12.31 -2.96
CA LEU A 21 11.50 -11.98 -3.24
C LEU A 21 10.56 -13.09 -2.74
N GLU A 22 10.90 -14.34 -2.96
CA GLU A 22 10.12 -15.47 -2.45
C GLU A 22 9.96 -15.42 -0.94
N LYS A 23 11.04 -15.13 -0.23
CA LYS A 23 11.01 -15.02 1.23
C LYS A 23 10.09 -13.89 1.67
N ILE A 24 10.20 -12.72 1.02
CA ILE A 24 9.34 -11.58 1.33
C ILE A 24 7.87 -11.95 1.09
N MET A 25 7.56 -12.59 -0.02
CA MET A 25 6.18 -12.96 -0.33
C MET A 25 5.62 -13.97 0.67
N ALA A 26 6.45 -14.92 1.13
CA ALA A 26 6.03 -15.87 2.15
C ALA A 26 5.74 -15.17 3.47
N GLU A 27 6.60 -14.23 3.88
CA GLU A 27 6.42 -13.46 5.12
C GLU A 27 5.22 -12.53 5.03
N LEU A 28 4.96 -11.93 3.86
CA LEU A 28 3.77 -11.13 3.63
C LEU A 28 2.50 -11.96 3.78
N GLY A 29 2.50 -13.17 3.23
CA GLY A 29 1.38 -14.09 3.37
C GLY A 29 1.10 -14.44 4.82
N ALA A 30 2.15 -14.72 5.60
CA ALA A 30 2.03 -15.02 7.01
C ALA A 30 1.48 -13.82 7.81
N LEU A 31 1.97 -12.61 7.50
CA LEU A 31 1.49 -11.40 8.16
C LEU A 31 0.02 -11.15 7.83
N ARG A 32 -0.39 -11.34 6.58
CA ARG A 32 -1.79 -11.20 6.18
C ARG A 32 -2.68 -12.19 6.93
N ASP A 33 -2.22 -13.43 7.11
CA ASP A 33 -2.97 -14.42 7.86
C ASP A 33 -3.15 -14.00 9.32
N GLU A 34 -2.12 -13.42 9.93
CA GLU A 34 -2.23 -12.88 11.28
C GLU A 34 -3.19 -11.69 11.36
N MET A 35 -3.17 -10.82 10.37
CA MET A 35 -4.12 -9.70 10.29
C MET A 35 -5.55 -10.21 10.18
N ARG A 36 -5.78 -11.25 9.37
CA ARG A 36 -7.10 -11.86 9.23
C ARG A 36 -7.56 -12.48 10.55
N ALA A 37 -6.68 -13.21 11.20
CA ALA A 37 -7.00 -13.84 12.48
C ALA A 37 -7.35 -12.82 13.56
N ALA A 38 -6.73 -11.65 13.50
CA ALA A 38 -6.99 -10.56 14.44
C ALA A 38 -8.21 -9.72 14.05
N GLY A 39 -8.82 -9.98 12.89
CA GLY A 39 -9.94 -9.18 12.39
C GLY A 39 -9.51 -7.82 11.87
N ALA A 40 -8.23 -7.63 11.61
CA ALA A 40 -7.68 -6.34 11.19
C ALA A 40 -7.59 -6.17 9.67
N TRP A 41 -7.47 -7.27 8.94
CA TRP A 41 -7.28 -7.19 7.49
C TRP A 41 -8.58 -6.84 6.77
N VAL A 42 -8.53 -5.82 5.90
CA VAL A 42 -9.65 -5.44 5.04
C VAL A 42 -9.35 -5.82 3.60
N PHE A 43 -8.23 -5.33 3.08
CA PHE A 43 -7.83 -5.59 1.70
C PHE A 43 -6.34 -5.26 1.54
N SER A 44 -5.67 -5.94 0.63
CA SER A 44 -4.29 -5.60 0.26
C SER A 44 -4.04 -5.98 -1.18
N GLY A 45 -3.08 -5.32 -1.81
CA GLY A 45 -2.70 -5.61 -3.17
C GLY A 45 -1.41 -4.92 -3.56
N GLY A 46 -0.68 -5.56 -4.46
CA GLY A 46 0.45 -4.95 -5.13
C GLY A 46 -0.01 -4.28 -6.42
N LEU A 47 0.70 -3.26 -6.82
CA LEU A 47 0.42 -2.54 -8.06
C LEU A 47 1.46 -2.90 -9.12
N ASN A 48 1.05 -2.89 -10.37
CA ASN A 48 1.98 -3.02 -11.48
C ASN A 48 2.86 -1.78 -11.58
N ALA A 49 3.90 -1.84 -12.41
CA ALA A 49 4.84 -0.73 -12.58
C ALA A 49 4.12 0.58 -12.94
N PRO A 50 4.65 1.74 -12.48
CA PRO A 50 4.04 3.04 -12.79
C PRO A 50 3.84 3.31 -14.27
N SER A 51 4.69 2.73 -15.13
CA SER A 51 4.54 2.86 -16.58
C SER A 51 3.22 2.30 -17.12
N THR A 52 2.54 1.45 -16.34
CA THR A 52 1.23 0.90 -16.74
C THR A 52 0.06 1.83 -16.38
N ALA A 53 0.34 2.92 -15.68
CA ALA A 53 -0.70 3.84 -15.23
C ALA A 53 -1.19 4.73 -16.37
N THR A 54 -2.42 5.22 -16.22
CA THR A 54 -2.99 6.23 -17.10
C THR A 54 -3.64 7.29 -16.21
N VAL A 55 -3.36 8.54 -16.49
CA VAL A 55 -3.93 9.67 -15.76
C VAL A 55 -5.04 10.29 -16.58
N LEU A 56 -6.17 10.50 -15.93
CA LEU A 56 -7.33 11.17 -16.53
C LEU A 56 -7.52 12.53 -15.86
N ARG A 57 -7.63 13.58 -16.66
CA ARG A 57 -7.92 14.93 -16.17
C ARG A 57 -9.10 15.49 -16.94
N PHE A 58 -10.05 16.04 -16.21
CA PHE A 58 -11.16 16.74 -16.81
C PHE A 58 -10.88 18.25 -16.74
N ASP A 59 -10.70 18.88 -17.90
CA ASP A 59 -10.36 20.30 -17.97
C ASP A 59 -11.23 20.99 -19.00
N ARG A 60 -11.99 21.99 -18.56
CA ARG A 60 -12.82 22.85 -19.40
C ARG A 60 -13.78 22.07 -20.32
N GLY A 61 -14.37 21.02 -19.77
CA GLY A 61 -15.30 20.17 -20.53
C GLY A 61 -14.64 19.06 -21.33
N ASP A 62 -13.31 18.99 -21.33
CA ASP A 62 -12.57 17.96 -22.07
C ASP A 62 -11.89 16.98 -21.10
N MET A 63 -11.90 15.71 -21.50
CA MET A 63 -11.19 14.66 -20.78
C MET A 63 -9.81 14.48 -21.40
N LEU A 64 -8.77 14.69 -20.60
CA LEU A 64 -7.38 14.48 -21.04
C LEU A 64 -6.88 13.15 -20.46
N MET A 65 -6.26 12.35 -21.30
CA MET A 65 -5.69 11.06 -20.89
C MET A 65 -4.19 11.09 -21.16
N THR A 66 -3.40 10.77 -20.13
CA THR A 66 -1.95 10.75 -20.25
C THR A 66 -1.42 9.42 -19.74
N ASP A 67 -0.58 8.76 -20.53
CA ASP A 67 0.07 7.53 -20.12
C ASP A 67 1.14 7.85 -19.07
N GLY A 68 1.28 6.94 -18.11
CA GLY A 68 2.25 7.07 -17.04
C GLY A 68 1.64 7.52 -15.72
N PRO A 69 2.44 7.58 -14.65
CA PRO A 69 1.94 7.91 -13.31
C PRO A 69 1.63 9.39 -13.16
N PHE A 70 0.75 9.71 -12.20
CA PHE A 70 0.39 11.08 -11.89
C PHE A 70 1.61 11.91 -11.47
N ALA A 71 2.46 11.31 -10.62
CA ALA A 71 3.68 11.96 -10.16
C ALA A 71 4.88 11.09 -10.52
N GLU A 72 5.94 11.72 -11.02
CA GLU A 72 7.21 11.06 -11.27
C GLU A 72 8.17 11.36 -10.13
N GLY A 73 8.99 10.39 -9.78
CA GLY A 73 9.94 10.53 -8.68
C GLY A 73 10.78 9.28 -8.52
N LYS A 74 11.68 9.32 -7.55
CA LYS A 74 12.57 8.19 -7.26
C LYS A 74 11.87 7.06 -6.52
N GLU A 75 10.71 7.35 -5.94
CA GLU A 75 9.90 6.37 -5.23
C GLU A 75 8.48 6.44 -5.73
N TYR A 76 7.81 5.31 -5.74
CA TYR A 76 6.43 5.23 -6.21
C TYR A 76 5.63 4.27 -5.33
N LEU A 77 4.32 4.43 -5.34
CA LEU A 77 3.42 3.54 -4.62
C LEU A 77 3.44 2.17 -5.30
N GLY A 78 3.97 1.17 -4.58
CA GLY A 78 4.08 -0.19 -5.12
C GLY A 78 3.01 -1.14 -4.64
N GLY A 79 2.28 -0.78 -3.59
CA GLY A 79 1.22 -1.61 -3.05
C GLY A 79 0.65 -0.99 -1.79
N PHE A 80 -0.40 -1.60 -1.27
CA PHE A 80 -1.02 -1.09 -0.05
C PHE A 80 -1.76 -2.20 0.70
N THR A 81 -2.00 -1.93 1.98
CA THR A 81 -2.84 -2.75 2.82
C THR A 81 -3.79 -1.84 3.59
N ILE A 82 -5.05 -2.21 3.64
CA ILE A 82 -6.04 -1.51 4.46
C ILE A 82 -6.30 -2.36 5.69
N VAL A 83 -6.11 -1.78 6.88
CA VAL A 83 -6.36 -2.46 8.15
C VAL A 83 -7.42 -1.73 8.95
N ARG A 84 -8.14 -2.49 9.76
CA ARG A 84 -9.05 -1.94 10.77
C ARG A 84 -8.38 -2.03 12.12
N ALA A 85 -8.42 -0.96 12.87
CA ALA A 85 -7.80 -0.91 14.19
C ALA A 85 -8.57 0.03 15.09
N PRO A 86 -8.52 -0.19 16.42
CA PRO A 86 -9.24 0.69 17.34
C PRO A 86 -8.65 2.09 17.43
N ASP A 87 -7.35 2.22 17.15
CA ASP A 87 -6.64 3.48 17.25
C ASP A 87 -5.40 3.49 16.35
N LEU A 88 -4.76 4.66 16.28
CA LEU A 88 -3.57 4.84 15.45
C LEU A 88 -2.40 3.96 15.93
N ASP A 89 -2.21 3.83 17.24
CA ASP A 89 -1.10 3.04 17.78
C ASP A 89 -1.18 1.58 17.32
N SER A 90 -2.37 1.02 17.30
CA SER A 90 -2.58 -0.36 16.81
C SER A 90 -2.29 -0.45 15.31
N ALA A 91 -2.71 0.55 14.53
CA ALA A 91 -2.41 0.58 13.10
C ALA A 91 -0.92 0.72 12.84
N LEU A 92 -0.23 1.55 13.63
CA LEU A 92 1.22 1.72 13.52
C LEU A 92 1.97 0.43 13.82
N GLU A 93 1.46 -0.39 14.72
CA GLU A 93 2.08 -1.68 15.02
C GLU A 93 2.00 -2.62 13.80
N TRP A 94 0.85 -2.66 13.11
CA TRP A 94 0.75 -3.41 11.86
C TRP A 94 1.69 -2.83 10.79
N GLY A 95 1.76 -1.50 10.71
CA GLY A 95 2.66 -0.83 9.77
C GLY A 95 4.13 -1.14 10.04
N ARG A 96 4.51 -1.20 11.30
CA ARG A 96 5.88 -1.57 11.71
C ARG A 96 6.23 -2.97 11.22
N ARG A 97 5.33 -3.91 11.44
CA ARG A 97 5.55 -5.30 11.03
C ARG A 97 5.63 -5.43 9.52
N LEU A 98 4.79 -4.69 8.80
CA LEU A 98 4.85 -4.65 7.34
C LEU A 98 6.19 -4.09 6.86
N ALA A 99 6.65 -3.00 7.46
CA ALA A 99 7.94 -2.39 7.11
C ALA A 99 9.10 -3.36 7.33
N GLN A 100 9.05 -4.13 8.41
CA GLN A 100 10.09 -5.13 8.70
C GLN A 100 10.12 -6.24 7.65
N VAL A 101 8.96 -6.63 7.14
CA VAL A 101 8.87 -7.69 6.13
C VAL A 101 9.38 -7.20 4.77
N VAL A 102 8.87 -6.05 4.31
CA VAL A 102 9.20 -5.55 2.96
C VAL A 102 10.49 -4.73 2.92
N THR A 103 10.94 -4.24 4.07
CA THR A 103 12.14 -3.39 4.21
C THR A 103 12.08 -2.13 3.35
N LEU A 104 10.88 -1.58 3.21
CA LEU A 104 10.59 -0.35 2.46
C LEU A 104 9.80 0.60 3.35
N PRO A 105 9.81 1.91 3.04
CA PRO A 105 8.99 2.87 3.78
C PRO A 105 7.51 2.54 3.70
N ILE A 106 6.83 2.63 4.82
CA ILE A 106 5.39 2.44 4.92
C ILE A 106 4.79 3.73 5.44
N GLU A 107 3.84 4.29 4.70
CA GLU A 107 3.06 5.42 5.18
C GLU A 107 1.76 4.90 5.77
N VAL A 108 1.45 5.30 6.99
CA VAL A 108 0.20 4.93 7.65
C VAL A 108 -0.69 6.17 7.71
N ARG A 109 -1.86 6.07 7.07
CA ARG A 109 -2.77 7.22 6.99
C ARG A 109 -4.20 6.79 7.33
N PRO A 110 -4.85 7.46 8.29
CA PRO A 110 -6.25 7.12 8.59
C PRO A 110 -7.16 7.56 7.45
N PHE A 111 -8.21 6.77 7.22
CA PHE A 111 -9.28 7.18 6.34
C PHE A 111 -10.11 8.26 7.04
N VAL A 112 -10.80 9.07 6.27
CA VAL A 112 -11.73 10.04 6.83
C VAL A 112 -12.87 9.28 7.51
N ASP A 113 -13.21 9.69 8.74
CA ASP A 113 -14.31 9.08 9.47
C ASP A 113 -15.62 9.40 8.77
N GLU A 114 -16.43 8.37 8.58
CA GLU A 114 -17.77 8.54 8.04
C GLU A 114 -18.79 8.29 9.15
N ALA A 115 -20.01 8.76 8.94
CA ALA A 115 -21.09 8.53 9.91
C ALA A 115 -21.28 7.03 10.11
N GLY A 116 -21.19 6.57 11.36
CA GLY A 116 -21.36 5.17 11.72
C GLY A 116 -20.08 4.38 11.87
N ASP A 117 -18.93 4.98 11.60
CA ASP A 117 -17.62 4.34 11.83
C ASP A 117 -17.23 4.38 13.31
#